data_29c36a886eae29f4af3937996f59a292
#
_entry.id   29c36a886eae29f4af3937996f59a292
#
_cell.length_a   1.000
_cell.length_b   1.000
_cell.length_c   1.000
_cell.angle_alpha   90.00
_cell.angle_beta   90.00
_cell.angle_gamma   90.00
#
_symmetry.space_group_name_H-M   'P 1'
#
loop_
_entity.id
_entity.type
_entity.pdbx_description
1 polymer ?
#
loop_
_entity_poly.entity_id
_entity_poly.type
_entity_poly.pdbx_seq_one_letter_code
_entity_poly.pdbx_strand_id
1 'polypeptide(L)'
;MTLDLESLFYEDFYGATWEINTGEIRTITWSTEDYELQLPSGDYDTVTASLDNYIDDIRKAFEIWDDAIESISFVETSSGNSADVTIAATDIDGFEGIYGYWNYNWDENKHITEGTIRFDRYDLNNGWLLTTAMHEIGNILGLGDLPKSNKYTSVQEDPFPQMFNMNQLLDFDQQMIDILYPEYIDDINQDTDGDGLVDEVTNYQMWTASGGVDLTNRRGKTYSDESSRMWNAIKAVESDNAFSVLVKGERKKDGKYKVVSANDEGVIGGVTRWLNSNQMMNGGYEELFAMDFNGNNQIGF
;
A
#
# COMPACT_ATOMS: atom_id res chain seq x y z
N MET A 1 -7.48 -16.00 18.33
CA MET A 1 -8.05 -16.92 17.30
C MET A 1 -7.28 -16.57 16.06
N THR A 2 -6.29 -17.34 15.69
CA THR A 2 -5.53 -17.17 14.45
C THR A 2 -6.51 -17.47 13.33
N LEU A 3 -6.85 -16.47 12.51
CA LEU A 3 -7.53 -16.72 11.26
C LEU A 3 -6.62 -17.63 10.45
N ASP A 4 -7.15 -18.75 10.02
CA ASP A 4 -6.53 -19.59 9.01
C ASP A 4 -6.74 -18.89 7.67
N LEU A 5 -5.86 -17.93 7.41
CA LEU A 5 -5.90 -17.12 6.20
C LEU A 5 -5.65 -17.99 4.95
N GLU A 6 -4.86 -19.08 5.08
CA GLU A 6 -4.65 -20.02 3.98
C GLU A 6 -5.97 -20.67 3.52
N SER A 7 -6.93 -20.90 4.42
CA SER A 7 -8.22 -21.47 4.02
C SER A 7 -9.14 -20.47 3.31
N LEU A 8 -8.99 -19.17 3.56
CA LEU A 8 -9.74 -18.14 2.85
C LEU A 8 -9.23 -17.94 1.41
N PHE A 9 -7.92 -18.10 1.21
CA PHE A 9 -7.29 -17.92 -0.10
C PHE A 9 -7.53 -19.07 -1.09
N TYR A 10 -7.93 -20.25 -0.64
CA TYR A 10 -7.99 -21.45 -1.50
C TYR A 10 -9.30 -21.59 -2.30
N GLU A 11 -10.39 -20.96 -1.92
CA GLU A 11 -11.68 -21.16 -2.59
C GLU A 11 -12.06 -20.06 -3.59
N ASP A 12 -11.55 -18.82 -3.44
CA ASP A 12 -11.93 -17.66 -4.27
C ASP A 12 -10.74 -16.93 -4.94
N PHE A 13 -9.50 -17.39 -4.74
CA PHE A 13 -8.31 -16.80 -5.33
C PHE A 13 -7.69 -17.68 -6.41
N TYR A 14 -7.47 -17.12 -7.57
CA TYR A 14 -6.68 -17.78 -8.61
C TYR A 14 -5.19 -17.85 -8.26
N GLY A 15 -4.77 -17.26 -7.14
CA GLY A 15 -3.40 -17.28 -6.64
C GLY A 15 -2.38 -16.70 -7.63
N ALA A 16 -2.81 -15.78 -8.48
CA ALA A 16 -1.91 -15.07 -9.37
C ALA A 16 -1.45 -13.77 -8.70
N THR A 17 -0.18 -13.43 -8.86
CA THR A 17 0.43 -12.20 -8.34
C THR A 17 1.34 -11.59 -9.40
N TRP A 18 1.64 -10.30 -9.28
CA TRP A 18 2.70 -9.72 -10.10
C TRP A 18 4.04 -10.29 -9.67
N GLU A 19 4.88 -10.64 -10.65
CA GLU A 19 6.23 -11.12 -10.37
C GLU A 19 7.05 -10.02 -9.70
N ILE A 20 7.62 -10.34 -8.54
CA ILE A 20 8.52 -9.46 -7.81
C ILE A 20 9.83 -10.20 -7.60
N ASN A 21 10.90 -9.64 -8.18
CA ASN A 21 12.24 -10.14 -7.92
C ASN A 21 12.72 -9.70 -6.55
N THR A 22 13.48 -10.57 -5.90
CA THR A 22 14.10 -10.27 -4.60
C THR A 22 14.85 -8.94 -4.64
N GLY A 23 14.47 -8.04 -3.77
CA GLY A 23 15.16 -6.77 -3.62
C GLY A 23 14.80 -5.68 -4.62
N GLU A 24 13.87 -5.93 -5.52
CA GLU A 24 13.42 -4.96 -6.50
C GLU A 24 12.01 -4.45 -6.18
N ILE A 25 11.74 -3.22 -6.56
CA ILE A 25 10.38 -2.67 -6.57
C ILE A 25 9.83 -2.93 -7.97
N ARG A 26 8.77 -3.73 -8.07
CA ARG A 26 8.05 -3.90 -9.33
C ARG A 26 7.29 -2.61 -9.66
N THR A 27 7.62 -2.02 -10.79
CA THR A 27 6.79 -0.95 -11.35
C THR A 27 5.67 -1.57 -12.16
N ILE A 28 4.42 -1.24 -11.82
CA ILE A 28 3.23 -1.55 -12.58
C ILE A 28 2.75 -0.25 -13.23
N THR A 29 2.76 -0.23 -14.55
CA THR A 29 2.27 0.93 -15.32
C THR A 29 0.78 0.82 -15.54
N TRP A 30 0.07 1.95 -15.46
CA TRP A 30 -1.35 1.99 -15.77
C TRP A 30 -1.72 3.18 -16.65
N SER A 31 -2.77 3.04 -17.46
CA SER A 31 -3.29 4.11 -18.29
C SER A 31 -4.80 4.02 -18.43
N THR A 32 -5.44 5.15 -18.71
CA THR A 32 -6.83 5.18 -19.18
C THR A 32 -6.89 5.06 -20.69
N GLU A 33 -7.92 4.40 -21.19
CA GLU A 33 -8.13 4.17 -22.62
C GLU A 33 -9.42 4.83 -23.09
N ASP A 34 -9.34 5.49 -24.26
CA ASP A 34 -10.45 6.19 -24.90
C ASP A 34 -10.93 5.49 -26.19
N TYR A 35 -10.46 4.27 -26.45
CA TYR A 35 -10.76 3.51 -27.66
C TYR A 35 -11.20 2.09 -27.34
N GLU A 36 -11.50 1.33 -28.38
CA GLU A 36 -11.89 -0.07 -28.22
C GLU A 36 -10.81 -0.88 -27.47
N LEU A 37 -11.21 -1.46 -26.34
CA LEU A 37 -10.36 -2.20 -25.45
C LEU A 37 -10.43 -3.70 -25.80
N GLN A 38 -9.29 -4.30 -26.17
CA GLN A 38 -9.21 -5.74 -26.36
C GLN A 38 -9.13 -6.47 -25.02
N LEU A 39 -10.10 -7.33 -24.78
CA LEU A 39 -10.13 -8.14 -23.56
C LEU A 39 -9.14 -9.30 -23.65
N PRO A 40 -8.63 -9.81 -22.51
CA PRO A 40 -7.81 -11.02 -22.45
C PRO A 40 -8.50 -12.25 -23.08
N SER A 41 -9.81 -12.33 -23.06
CA SER A 41 -10.60 -13.37 -23.78
C SER A 41 -10.50 -13.29 -25.30
N GLY A 42 -9.93 -12.23 -25.85
CA GLY A 42 -9.90 -11.94 -27.29
C GLY A 42 -11.12 -11.20 -27.81
N ASP A 43 -12.10 -10.90 -26.95
CA ASP A 43 -13.23 -10.04 -27.26
C ASP A 43 -12.82 -8.56 -27.22
N TYR A 44 -13.72 -7.68 -27.65
CA TYR A 44 -13.52 -6.24 -27.59
C TYR A 44 -14.65 -5.60 -26.79
N ASP A 45 -14.28 -4.58 -26.01
CA ASP A 45 -15.23 -3.76 -25.29
C ASP A 45 -15.07 -2.30 -25.74
N THR A 46 -16.18 -1.62 -25.96
CA THR A 46 -16.15 -0.26 -26.49
C THR A 46 -16.17 0.74 -25.35
N VAL A 47 -15.14 1.57 -25.28
CA VAL A 47 -15.12 2.71 -24.36
C VAL A 47 -16.26 3.66 -24.70
N THR A 48 -17.12 3.93 -23.73
CA THR A 48 -18.36 4.69 -23.92
C THR A 48 -18.37 6.04 -23.21
N ALA A 49 -17.40 6.29 -22.32
CA ALA A 49 -17.25 7.56 -21.62
C ALA A 49 -15.78 7.84 -21.30
N SER A 50 -15.41 9.15 -21.34
CA SER A 50 -14.12 9.58 -20.84
C SER A 50 -14.06 9.55 -19.32
N LEU A 51 -12.92 9.11 -18.78
CA LEU A 51 -12.61 9.13 -17.36
C LEU A 51 -11.95 10.45 -16.88
N ASP A 52 -11.74 11.43 -17.76
CA ASP A 52 -11.02 12.68 -17.44
C ASP A 52 -11.55 13.41 -16.20
N ASN A 53 -12.87 13.43 -16.03
CA ASN A 53 -13.51 14.08 -14.89
C ASN A 53 -13.42 13.28 -13.58
N TYR A 54 -12.97 12.04 -13.64
CA TYR A 54 -12.96 11.06 -12.56
C TYR A 54 -11.57 10.53 -12.24
N ILE A 55 -10.59 10.98 -13.00
CA ILE A 55 -9.21 10.48 -12.94
C ILE A 55 -8.56 10.67 -11.57
N ASP A 56 -8.96 11.71 -10.82
CA ASP A 56 -8.39 11.98 -9.51
C ASP A 56 -8.80 10.93 -8.47
N ASP A 57 -10.01 10.36 -8.55
CA ASP A 57 -10.44 9.24 -7.70
C ASP A 57 -9.64 7.97 -8.04
N ILE A 58 -9.41 7.72 -9.32
CA ILE A 58 -8.61 6.56 -9.78
C ILE A 58 -7.15 6.71 -9.32
N ARG A 59 -6.54 7.87 -9.53
CA ARG A 59 -5.17 8.17 -9.04
C ARG A 59 -5.07 7.98 -7.53
N LYS A 60 -6.10 8.45 -6.80
CA LYS A 60 -6.13 8.30 -5.36
C LYS A 60 -6.22 6.83 -4.92
N ALA A 61 -6.96 6.00 -5.63
CA ALA A 61 -7.04 4.57 -5.37
C ALA A 61 -5.67 3.89 -5.58
N PHE A 62 -4.97 4.18 -6.68
CA PHE A 62 -3.61 3.69 -6.90
C PHE A 62 -2.63 4.19 -5.83
N GLU A 63 -2.72 5.47 -5.44
CA GLU A 63 -1.87 6.03 -4.38
C GLU A 63 -2.06 5.28 -3.03
N ILE A 64 -3.32 4.91 -2.71
CA ILE A 64 -3.63 4.17 -1.49
C ILE A 64 -2.97 2.78 -1.50
N TRP A 65 -3.05 2.05 -2.61
CA TRP A 65 -2.39 0.76 -2.77
C TRP A 65 -0.87 0.88 -2.86
N ASP A 66 -0.34 1.90 -3.56
CA ASP A 66 1.09 2.19 -3.62
C ASP A 66 1.69 2.47 -2.24
N ASP A 67 0.91 3.13 -1.38
CA ASP A 67 1.31 3.39 0.01
C ASP A 67 1.28 2.12 0.89
N ALA A 68 0.47 1.13 0.53
CA ALA A 68 0.29 -0.10 1.29
C ALA A 68 1.32 -1.19 0.94
N ILE A 69 1.87 -1.19 -0.28
CA ILE A 69 2.73 -2.28 -0.77
C ILE A 69 4.14 -1.75 -1.05
N GLU A 70 5.11 -2.17 -0.26
CA GLU A 70 6.49 -1.68 -0.41
C GLU A 70 7.19 -2.19 -1.67
N SER A 71 6.85 -3.41 -2.10
CA SER A 71 7.48 -4.09 -3.24
C SER A 71 6.87 -3.73 -4.60
N ILE A 72 5.79 -2.93 -4.63
CA ILE A 72 5.15 -2.46 -5.85
C ILE A 72 5.16 -0.94 -5.90
N SER A 73 5.27 -0.38 -7.10
CA SER A 73 5.04 1.04 -7.37
C SER A 73 4.19 1.22 -8.61
N PHE A 74 3.13 2.00 -8.50
CA PHE A 74 2.23 2.29 -9.62
C PHE A 74 2.62 3.58 -10.33
N VAL A 75 2.70 3.53 -11.66
CA VAL A 75 3.08 4.67 -12.50
C VAL A 75 2.04 4.89 -13.59
N GLU A 76 1.39 6.06 -13.56
CA GLU A 76 0.49 6.49 -14.64
C GLU A 76 1.28 6.75 -15.92
N THR A 77 0.82 6.20 -17.05
CA THR A 77 1.38 6.47 -18.37
C THR A 77 0.33 7.14 -19.26
N SER A 78 0.78 7.77 -20.34
CA SER A 78 -0.14 8.37 -21.30
C SER A 78 -0.91 7.28 -22.05
N SER A 79 -2.19 7.53 -22.35
CA SER A 79 -3.01 6.66 -23.20
C SER A 79 -2.33 6.37 -24.55
N GLY A 80 -2.49 5.14 -25.05
CA GLY A 80 -1.85 4.68 -26.29
C GLY A 80 -0.45 4.05 -26.11
N ASN A 81 0.14 4.08 -24.94
CA ASN A 81 1.30 3.26 -24.60
C ASN A 81 0.80 1.92 -24.03
N SER A 82 1.54 0.83 -24.30
CA SER A 82 1.25 -0.43 -23.63
C SER A 82 1.50 -0.26 -22.15
N ALA A 83 0.44 -0.23 -21.34
CA ALA A 83 0.50 -0.24 -19.90
C ALA A 83 0.27 -1.66 -19.37
N ASP A 84 0.80 -1.97 -18.19
CA ASP A 84 0.53 -3.26 -17.53
C ASP A 84 -0.95 -3.36 -17.13
N VAL A 85 -1.59 -2.22 -16.82
CA VAL A 85 -3.02 -2.15 -16.47
C VAL A 85 -3.70 -1.08 -17.33
N THR A 86 -4.79 -1.48 -18.00
CA THR A 86 -5.63 -0.56 -18.77
C THR A 86 -6.97 -0.33 -18.09
N ILE A 87 -7.45 0.91 -18.11
CA ILE A 87 -8.67 1.34 -17.41
C ILE A 87 -9.60 2.03 -18.39
N ALA A 88 -10.87 1.63 -18.40
CA ALA A 88 -11.89 2.25 -19.26
C ALA A 88 -13.24 2.37 -18.55
N ALA A 89 -14.07 3.29 -19.06
CA ALA A 89 -15.49 3.34 -18.74
C ALA A 89 -16.30 2.77 -19.89
N THR A 90 -17.14 1.80 -19.61
CA THR A 90 -17.92 1.05 -20.59
C THR A 90 -19.37 0.92 -20.17
N ASP A 91 -20.22 0.40 -21.05
CA ASP A 91 -21.59 -0.02 -20.72
C ASP A 91 -21.54 -1.43 -20.13
N ILE A 92 -21.66 -1.58 -18.80
CA ILE A 92 -21.70 -2.89 -18.17
C ILE A 92 -23.16 -3.38 -18.09
N ASP A 93 -23.94 -2.87 -17.17
CA ASP A 93 -25.36 -3.28 -17.00
C ASP A 93 -26.31 -2.12 -16.66
N GLY A 94 -25.79 -0.90 -16.57
CA GLY A 94 -26.54 0.31 -16.33
C GLY A 94 -26.55 0.75 -14.87
N PHE A 95 -27.39 1.71 -14.53
CA PHE A 95 -27.43 2.33 -13.23
C PHE A 95 -27.82 1.34 -12.11
N GLU A 96 -27.06 1.30 -11.01
CA GLU A 96 -27.25 0.41 -9.86
C GLU A 96 -27.17 -1.09 -10.20
N GLY A 97 -25.98 -1.56 -10.50
CA GLY A 97 -25.71 -2.97 -10.80
C GLY A 97 -24.26 -3.30 -10.48
N ILE A 98 -23.51 -3.67 -11.50
CA ILE A 98 -22.07 -3.91 -11.42
C ILE A 98 -21.35 -2.58 -11.63
N TYR A 99 -20.71 -2.04 -10.60
CA TYR A 99 -20.01 -0.76 -10.64
C TYR A 99 -18.68 -0.82 -11.34
N GLY A 100 -18.00 -1.95 -11.26
CA GLY A 100 -16.71 -2.22 -11.87
C GLY A 100 -16.55 -3.67 -12.24
N TYR A 101 -15.59 -3.93 -13.07
CA TYR A 101 -15.22 -5.28 -13.49
C TYR A 101 -13.73 -5.31 -13.82
N TRP A 102 -13.07 -6.36 -13.42
CA TRP A 102 -11.66 -6.58 -13.68
C TRP A 102 -11.41 -7.86 -14.49
N ASN A 103 -10.24 -7.92 -15.13
CA ASN A 103 -9.72 -9.13 -15.75
C ASN A 103 -8.19 -9.04 -15.80
N TYR A 104 -7.50 -10.16 -15.80
CA TYR A 104 -6.07 -10.22 -16.02
C TYR A 104 -5.64 -11.48 -16.76
N ASN A 105 -4.48 -11.40 -17.43
CA ASN A 105 -3.75 -12.53 -17.93
C ASN A 105 -2.61 -12.89 -16.97
N TRP A 106 -2.23 -14.17 -16.95
CA TRP A 106 -1.08 -14.64 -16.19
C TRP A 106 -0.28 -15.66 -17.00
N ASP A 107 0.99 -15.83 -16.67
CA ASP A 107 1.89 -16.81 -17.23
C ASP A 107 1.74 -18.22 -16.62
N GLU A 108 2.59 -19.15 -17.04
CA GLU A 108 2.60 -20.53 -16.52
C GLU A 108 2.96 -20.64 -15.04
N ASN A 109 3.62 -19.63 -14.47
CA ASN A 109 3.98 -19.53 -13.07
C ASN A 109 2.92 -18.79 -12.23
N LYS A 110 1.80 -18.40 -12.85
CA LYS A 110 0.74 -17.58 -12.27
C LYS A 110 1.19 -16.16 -11.92
N HIS A 111 2.16 -15.63 -12.66
CA HIS A 111 2.48 -14.22 -12.58
C HIS A 111 1.54 -13.43 -13.50
N ILE A 112 0.91 -12.40 -12.93
CA ILE A 112 0.06 -11.49 -13.70
C ILE A 112 0.93 -10.74 -14.70
N THR A 113 0.52 -10.75 -15.95
CA THR A 113 1.26 -10.12 -17.05
C THR A 113 0.57 -8.90 -17.61
N GLU A 114 -0.75 -8.82 -17.45
CA GLU A 114 -1.58 -7.74 -17.94
C GLU A 114 -2.90 -7.70 -17.14
N GLY A 115 -3.39 -6.50 -16.84
CA GLY A 115 -4.65 -6.28 -16.15
C GLY A 115 -5.56 -5.30 -16.90
N THR A 116 -6.87 -5.45 -16.69
CA THR A 116 -7.89 -4.56 -17.23
C THR A 116 -8.92 -4.25 -16.16
N ILE A 117 -9.23 -2.97 -15.99
CA ILE A 117 -10.32 -2.50 -15.12
C ILE A 117 -11.33 -1.74 -15.98
N ARG A 118 -12.61 -2.02 -15.76
CA ARG A 118 -13.72 -1.33 -16.42
C ARG A 118 -14.71 -0.85 -15.38
N PHE A 119 -15.11 0.41 -15.50
CA PHE A 119 -16.16 1.00 -14.67
C PHE A 119 -17.44 1.16 -15.48
N ASP A 120 -18.60 0.91 -14.87
CA ASP A 120 -19.86 1.23 -15.53
C ASP A 120 -20.01 2.75 -15.64
N ARG A 121 -20.16 3.23 -16.88
CA ARG A 121 -20.28 4.67 -17.14
C ARG A 121 -21.49 5.33 -16.46
N TYR A 122 -22.52 4.55 -16.17
CA TYR A 122 -23.73 5.06 -15.52
C TYR A 122 -23.54 5.32 -14.03
N ASP A 123 -22.53 4.69 -13.43
CA ASP A 123 -22.25 4.76 -11.99
C ASP A 123 -21.06 5.65 -11.63
N LEU A 124 -20.38 6.25 -12.59
CA LEU A 124 -19.22 7.13 -12.34
C LEU A 124 -19.54 8.30 -11.41
N ASN A 125 -20.77 8.82 -11.45
CA ASN A 125 -21.19 10.00 -10.66
C ASN A 125 -21.81 9.68 -9.29
N ASN A 126 -21.88 8.43 -8.88
CA ASN A 126 -22.57 8.03 -7.66
C ASN A 126 -21.80 8.33 -6.36
N GLY A 127 -20.58 8.84 -6.45
CA GLY A 127 -19.70 9.14 -5.32
C GLY A 127 -18.98 7.91 -4.76
N TRP A 128 -19.02 6.77 -5.44
CA TRP A 128 -18.42 5.51 -4.98
C TRP A 128 -17.20 5.08 -5.81
N LEU A 129 -16.84 5.87 -6.84
CA LEU A 129 -15.78 5.51 -7.78
C LEU A 129 -14.44 5.23 -7.08
N LEU A 130 -14.06 6.03 -6.09
CA LEU A 130 -12.84 5.78 -5.32
C LEU A 130 -12.86 4.40 -4.66
N THR A 131 -13.97 4.04 -4.01
CA THR A 131 -14.12 2.73 -3.35
C THR A 131 -14.12 1.60 -4.38
N THR A 132 -14.85 1.78 -5.49
CA THR A 132 -14.86 0.82 -6.60
C THR A 132 -13.46 0.63 -7.18
N ALA A 133 -12.75 1.72 -7.43
CA ALA A 133 -11.38 1.67 -7.95
C ALA A 133 -10.42 0.96 -6.98
N MET A 134 -10.54 1.20 -5.68
CA MET A 134 -9.76 0.47 -4.67
C MET A 134 -10.05 -1.03 -4.71
N HIS A 135 -11.33 -1.44 -4.86
CA HIS A 135 -11.73 -2.84 -4.99
C HIS A 135 -11.12 -3.48 -6.26
N GLU A 136 -11.33 -2.89 -7.42
CA GLU A 136 -10.86 -3.44 -8.68
C GLU A 136 -9.32 -3.48 -8.78
N ILE A 137 -8.62 -2.50 -8.20
CA ILE A 137 -7.16 -2.52 -8.10
C ILE A 137 -6.71 -3.66 -7.17
N GLY A 138 -7.39 -3.89 -6.06
CA GLY A 138 -7.12 -5.06 -5.21
C GLY A 138 -7.24 -6.37 -5.98
N ASN A 139 -8.26 -6.50 -6.83
CA ASN A 139 -8.46 -7.69 -7.65
C ASN A 139 -7.33 -7.90 -8.66
N ILE A 140 -6.86 -6.86 -9.35
CA ILE A 140 -5.70 -6.99 -10.25
C ILE A 140 -4.37 -7.17 -9.51
N LEU A 141 -4.35 -6.97 -8.20
CA LEU A 141 -3.22 -7.35 -7.35
C LEU A 141 -3.29 -8.83 -6.91
N GLY A 142 -4.32 -9.55 -7.28
CA GLY A 142 -4.51 -10.95 -6.95
C GLY A 142 -5.38 -11.19 -5.72
N LEU A 143 -5.96 -10.14 -5.12
CA LEU A 143 -7.03 -10.27 -4.14
C LEU A 143 -8.32 -10.64 -4.89
N GLY A 144 -9.12 -11.54 -4.37
CA GLY A 144 -10.42 -11.87 -4.95
C GLY A 144 -11.57 -11.19 -4.21
N ASP A 145 -12.76 -11.32 -4.77
CA ASP A 145 -13.97 -10.86 -4.11
C ASP A 145 -14.24 -11.69 -2.86
N LEU A 146 -14.46 -11.04 -1.75
CA LEU A 146 -14.75 -11.69 -0.48
C LEU A 146 -16.25 -11.71 -0.21
N PRO A 147 -16.80 -12.84 0.25
CA PRO A 147 -18.20 -12.88 0.63
C PRO A 147 -18.43 -11.99 1.85
N LYS A 148 -19.55 -11.28 1.89
CA LYS A 148 -19.94 -10.45 3.02
C LYS A 148 -19.82 -11.21 4.34
N SER A 149 -19.05 -10.69 5.26
CA SER A 149 -18.75 -11.32 6.55
C SER A 149 -18.93 -10.34 7.72
N ASN A 150 -19.45 -10.86 8.84
CA ASN A 150 -19.44 -10.11 10.10
C ASN A 150 -18.12 -10.27 10.88
N LYS A 151 -17.14 -10.98 10.33
CA LYS A 151 -15.87 -11.29 11.01
C LYS A 151 -14.75 -10.34 10.63
N TYR A 152 -14.80 -9.77 9.44
CA TYR A 152 -13.84 -8.82 8.92
C TYR A 152 -14.59 -7.80 8.06
N THR A 153 -13.96 -6.67 7.84
CA THR A 153 -14.42 -5.65 6.89
C THR A 153 -13.26 -5.40 5.92
N SER A 154 -13.54 -5.37 4.64
CA SER A 154 -12.56 -5.27 3.57
C SER A 154 -13.12 -4.44 2.43
N VAL A 155 -12.26 -3.78 1.65
CA VAL A 155 -12.65 -3.17 0.38
C VAL A 155 -13.00 -4.24 -0.67
N GLN A 156 -12.59 -5.50 -0.43
CA GLN A 156 -12.84 -6.64 -1.31
C GLN A 156 -14.17 -7.37 -1.04
N GLU A 157 -15.04 -6.88 -0.12
CA GLU A 157 -16.35 -7.52 0.10
C GLU A 157 -17.27 -7.34 -1.10
N ASP A 158 -17.86 -8.45 -1.59
CA ASP A 158 -18.94 -8.46 -2.60
C ASP A 158 -20.23 -9.11 -2.01
N PRO A 159 -21.43 -8.50 -2.12
CA PRO A 159 -21.69 -7.15 -2.64
C PRO A 159 -21.05 -6.08 -1.74
N PHE A 160 -20.66 -5.00 -2.35
CA PHE A 160 -19.97 -3.86 -1.74
C PHE A 160 -20.38 -3.63 -0.28
N PRO A 161 -19.41 -3.40 0.62
CA PRO A 161 -19.75 -3.05 1.99
C PRO A 161 -20.61 -1.79 1.99
N GLN A 162 -21.65 -1.77 2.81
CA GLN A 162 -22.55 -0.61 2.95
C GLN A 162 -21.83 0.65 3.50
N MET A 163 -20.51 0.65 3.52
CA MET A 163 -19.67 1.78 3.93
C MET A 163 -19.16 2.52 2.67
N PHE A 164 -20.11 3.12 1.96
CA PHE A 164 -19.86 4.00 0.84
C PHE A 164 -18.97 5.18 1.27
N ASN A 165 -17.92 5.47 0.49
CA ASN A 165 -16.86 6.45 0.71
C ASN A 165 -15.67 5.97 1.55
N MET A 166 -15.22 4.74 1.34
CA MET A 166 -13.92 4.34 1.86
C MET A 166 -12.80 5.10 1.11
N ASN A 167 -11.88 5.66 1.86
CA ASN A 167 -10.74 6.41 1.35
C ASN A 167 -9.41 5.89 1.91
N GLN A 168 -9.41 4.67 2.42
CA GLN A 168 -8.26 3.95 2.97
C GLN A 168 -8.52 2.45 2.95
N LEU A 169 -7.46 1.65 2.92
CA LEU A 169 -7.54 0.22 3.17
C LEU A 169 -7.84 -0.05 4.64
N LEU A 170 -8.45 -1.18 4.89
CA LEU A 170 -8.76 -1.65 6.23
C LEU A 170 -7.70 -2.65 6.69
N ASP A 171 -7.67 -2.94 7.99
CA ASP A 171 -6.68 -3.85 8.58
C ASP A 171 -6.65 -5.24 7.93
N PHE A 172 -7.78 -5.70 7.41
CA PHE A 172 -7.87 -7.00 6.74
C PHE A 172 -7.28 -6.95 5.33
N ASP A 173 -7.51 -5.88 4.58
CA ASP A 173 -6.92 -5.67 3.25
C ASP A 173 -5.39 -5.65 3.36
N GLN A 174 -4.85 -4.95 4.37
CA GLN A 174 -3.43 -4.93 4.63
C GLN A 174 -2.87 -6.32 4.95
N GLN A 175 -3.58 -7.10 5.78
CA GLN A 175 -3.15 -8.47 6.09
C GLN A 175 -3.12 -9.38 4.86
N MET A 176 -4.11 -9.25 3.96
CA MET A 176 -4.15 -10.03 2.72
C MET A 176 -2.99 -9.66 1.80
N ILE A 177 -2.72 -8.37 1.65
CA ILE A 177 -1.66 -7.89 0.78
C ILE A 177 -0.27 -8.25 1.32
N ASP A 178 -0.07 -8.23 2.63
CA ASP A 178 1.18 -8.65 3.28
C ASP A 178 1.48 -10.15 3.04
N ILE A 179 0.46 -10.95 2.75
CA ILE A 179 0.62 -12.38 2.40
C ILE A 179 0.98 -12.54 0.93
N LEU A 180 0.31 -11.82 0.02
CA LEU A 180 0.56 -11.90 -1.42
C LEU A 180 1.90 -11.23 -1.80
N TYR A 181 2.20 -10.12 -1.15
CA TYR A 181 3.38 -9.31 -1.38
C TYR A 181 4.12 -9.08 -0.05
N PRO A 182 4.69 -10.15 0.52
CA PRO A 182 5.40 -10.02 1.79
C PRO A 182 6.51 -8.98 1.65
N GLU A 183 6.64 -8.14 2.68
CA GLU A 183 7.81 -7.29 2.79
C GLU A 183 9.06 -8.16 2.63
N TYR A 184 9.80 -7.91 1.59
CA TYR A 184 11.03 -8.65 1.35
C TYR A 184 12.08 -8.16 2.35
N ILE A 185 12.16 -8.85 3.47
CA ILE A 185 13.31 -8.72 4.35
C ILE A 185 14.42 -9.47 3.64
N ASP A 186 15.42 -8.75 3.14
CA ASP A 186 16.67 -9.37 2.74
C ASP A 186 17.34 -9.98 3.98
N ASP A 187 17.04 -11.24 4.24
CA ASP A 187 17.80 -12.07 5.17
C ASP A 187 19.20 -12.43 4.63
N ILE A 188 19.59 -11.81 3.54
CA ILE A 188 20.90 -12.03 2.95
C ILE A 188 21.88 -11.05 3.57
N ASN A 189 22.62 -11.54 4.55
CA ASN A 189 24.00 -11.20 4.89
C ASN A 189 24.49 -9.92 4.20
N GLN A 190 24.19 -8.74 4.75
CA GLN A 190 24.71 -7.50 4.22
C GLN A 190 25.97 -7.11 5.00
N ASP A 191 27.03 -6.94 4.27
CA ASP A 191 28.20 -6.19 4.68
C ASP A 191 27.87 -4.71 4.45
N THR A 192 27.32 -4.03 5.46
CA THR A 192 26.84 -2.64 5.35
C THR A 192 27.96 -1.63 5.48
N ASP A 193 29.09 -2.01 6.08
CA ASP A 193 30.26 -1.14 6.23
C ASP A 193 31.38 -1.45 5.23
N GLY A 194 31.26 -2.52 4.44
CA GLY A 194 32.18 -2.88 3.37
C GLY A 194 33.46 -3.55 3.87
N ASP A 195 33.47 -4.12 5.07
CA ASP A 195 34.65 -4.78 5.64
C ASP A 195 34.84 -6.24 5.22
N GLY A 196 33.87 -6.77 4.45
CA GLY A 196 33.87 -8.15 3.95
C GLY A 196 33.32 -9.17 4.93
N LEU A 197 32.78 -8.74 6.05
CA LEU A 197 32.08 -9.55 7.02
C LEU A 197 30.58 -9.24 6.97
N VAL A 198 29.77 -10.21 7.38
CA VAL A 198 28.34 -10.00 7.52
C VAL A 198 28.07 -9.26 8.81
N ASP A 199 27.43 -8.08 8.71
CA ASP A 199 27.05 -7.31 9.88
C ASP A 199 26.00 -8.03 10.73
N GLU A 200 26.13 -7.89 12.02
CA GLU A 200 25.14 -8.39 12.97
C GLU A 200 23.91 -7.47 12.93
N VAL A 201 22.73 -8.04 12.62
CA VAL A 201 21.46 -7.30 12.60
C VAL A 201 21.19 -6.75 14.00
N THR A 202 21.27 -5.44 14.15
CA THR A 202 20.93 -4.79 15.43
C THR A 202 19.52 -4.25 15.39
N ASN A 203 18.68 -4.70 16.33
CA ASN A 203 17.35 -4.14 16.51
C ASN A 203 17.41 -2.64 16.84
N TYR A 204 16.39 -1.89 16.41
CA TYR A 204 16.23 -0.53 16.89
C TYR A 204 15.98 -0.54 18.40
N GLN A 205 16.89 0.09 19.14
CA GLN A 205 16.79 0.20 20.59
C GLN A 205 16.61 1.66 21.01
N MET A 206 15.64 1.87 21.87
CA MET A 206 15.41 3.14 22.55
C MET A 206 16.07 3.07 23.93
N TRP A 207 17.02 3.96 24.21
CA TRP A 207 17.78 3.93 25.44
C TRP A 207 17.14 4.79 26.52
N THR A 208 16.93 4.18 27.69
CA THR A 208 16.48 4.80 28.92
C THR A 208 17.59 4.78 29.97
N ALA A 209 17.36 5.42 31.12
CA ALA A 209 18.27 5.31 32.26
C ALA A 209 18.42 3.87 32.81
N SER A 210 17.45 3.00 32.51
CA SER A 210 17.44 1.59 32.94
C SER A 210 17.97 0.63 31.88
N GLY A 211 18.32 1.09 30.66
CA GLY A 211 18.87 0.26 29.59
C GLY A 211 18.14 0.41 28.25
N GLY A 212 18.53 -0.39 27.26
CA GLY A 212 17.93 -0.40 25.93
C GLY A 212 16.62 -1.18 25.91
N VAL A 213 15.63 -0.65 25.19
CA VAL A 213 14.32 -1.25 24.96
C VAL A 213 14.13 -1.42 23.46
N ASP A 214 13.87 -2.64 23.00
CA ASP A 214 13.68 -2.93 21.57
C ASP A 214 12.35 -2.35 21.06
N LEU A 215 12.38 -1.76 19.88
CA LEU A 215 11.15 -1.36 19.18
C LEU A 215 10.46 -2.60 18.63
N THR A 216 9.21 -2.85 19.07
CA THR A 216 8.46 -4.06 18.72
C THR A 216 7.02 -3.74 18.31
N ASN A 217 6.42 -4.59 17.52
CA ASN A 217 4.98 -4.55 17.32
C ASN A 217 4.24 -5.32 18.43
N ARG A 218 2.92 -5.23 18.47
CA ARG A 218 2.05 -5.91 19.45
C ARG A 218 2.16 -7.43 19.45
N ARG A 219 2.81 -8.03 18.43
CA ARG A 219 3.03 -9.48 18.32
C ARG A 219 4.45 -9.89 18.75
N GLY A 220 5.25 -8.92 19.20
CA GLY A 220 6.63 -9.14 19.65
C GLY A 220 7.67 -9.22 18.51
N LYS A 221 7.31 -8.89 17.25
CA LYS A 221 8.30 -8.73 16.18
C LYS A 221 9.12 -7.48 16.48
N THR A 222 10.45 -7.60 16.50
CA THR A 222 11.39 -6.48 16.62
C THR A 222 11.63 -5.83 15.26
N TYR A 223 12.02 -4.56 15.28
CA TYR A 223 12.38 -3.80 14.09
C TYR A 223 13.86 -3.44 14.10
N SER A 224 14.46 -3.42 12.92
CA SER A 224 15.87 -3.07 12.65
C SER A 224 15.96 -2.26 11.35
N ASP A 225 17.14 -1.82 10.96
CA ASP A 225 17.40 -1.19 9.65
C ASP A 225 17.00 -2.11 8.48
N GLU A 226 16.97 -3.43 8.69
CA GLU A 226 16.62 -4.42 7.70
C GLU A 226 15.11 -4.72 7.68
N SER A 227 14.34 -4.19 8.61
CA SER A 227 12.90 -4.44 8.68
C SER A 227 12.13 -3.81 7.54
N SER A 228 12.69 -2.81 6.85
CA SER A 228 12.09 -2.20 5.67
C SER A 228 13.12 -1.43 4.85
N ARG A 229 13.07 -1.57 3.53
CA ARG A 229 13.87 -0.75 2.60
C ARG A 229 13.29 0.63 2.33
N MET A 230 12.06 0.87 2.83
CA MET A 230 11.31 2.10 2.57
C MET A 230 11.47 3.12 3.68
N TRP A 231 12.00 2.71 4.82
CA TRP A 231 12.13 3.60 5.97
C TRP A 231 13.15 3.10 6.98
N ASN A 232 13.73 4.06 7.71
CA ASN A 232 14.63 3.81 8.84
C ASN A 232 14.18 4.63 10.05
N ALA A 233 14.25 4.04 11.25
CA ALA A 233 14.10 4.80 12.48
C ALA A 233 15.39 5.60 12.71
N ILE A 234 15.27 6.93 12.85
CA ILE A 234 16.44 7.81 12.92
C ILE A 234 16.58 8.51 14.25
N LYS A 235 15.53 8.56 15.07
CA LYS A 235 15.55 9.20 16.38
C LYS A 235 14.44 8.70 17.26
N ALA A 236 14.69 8.61 18.57
CA ALA A 236 13.63 8.37 19.57
C ALA A 236 13.75 9.43 20.68
N VAL A 237 12.58 9.82 21.21
CA VAL A 237 12.47 10.73 22.34
C VAL A 237 11.54 10.10 23.36
N GLU A 238 11.99 10.01 24.61
CA GLU A 238 11.18 9.55 25.74
C GLU A 238 10.38 10.73 26.32
N SER A 239 9.09 10.53 26.58
CA SER A 239 8.25 11.44 27.35
C SER A 239 7.15 10.66 28.06
N ASP A 240 6.89 10.97 29.33
CA ASP A 240 5.80 10.40 30.12
C ASP A 240 5.70 8.87 30.09
N ASN A 241 6.84 8.17 30.19
CA ASN A 241 6.94 6.71 30.11
C ASN A 241 6.48 6.13 28.75
N ALA A 242 6.68 6.87 27.67
CA ALA A 242 6.42 6.42 26.30
C ALA A 242 7.50 6.97 25.36
N PHE A 243 7.63 6.36 24.20
CA PHE A 243 8.57 6.80 23.18
C PHE A 243 7.83 7.37 21.97
N SER A 244 8.37 8.46 21.44
CA SER A 244 8.10 8.93 20.09
C SER A 244 9.29 8.61 19.22
N VAL A 245 9.11 7.74 18.22
CA VAL A 245 10.18 7.32 17.30
C VAL A 245 9.96 8.01 15.96
N LEU A 246 10.97 8.72 15.50
CA LEU A 246 10.99 9.36 14.20
C LEU A 246 11.48 8.36 13.17
N VAL A 247 10.67 8.14 12.16
CA VAL A 247 10.96 7.28 11.02
C VAL A 247 11.11 8.16 9.78
N LYS A 248 12.22 8.02 9.07
CA LYS A 248 12.48 8.68 7.80
C LYS A 248 12.16 7.73 6.65
N GLY A 249 11.45 8.22 5.67
CA GLY A 249 11.18 7.49 4.43
C GLY A 249 12.43 7.40 3.55
N GLU A 250 12.57 6.27 2.88
CA GLU A 250 13.61 6.00 1.90
C GLU A 250 12.97 5.73 0.53
N ARG A 251 13.75 5.71 -0.55
CA ARG A 251 13.31 5.40 -1.92
C ARG A 251 12.05 6.19 -2.31
N LYS A 252 10.94 5.52 -2.60
CA LYS A 252 9.67 6.18 -2.98
C LYS A 252 9.04 7.03 -1.86
N LYS A 253 9.49 6.87 -0.63
CA LYS A 253 9.08 7.68 0.52
C LYS A 253 10.12 8.72 0.92
N ASP A 254 11.20 8.91 0.14
CA ASP A 254 12.24 9.90 0.43
C ASP A 254 11.64 11.31 0.60
N GLY A 255 12.16 12.03 1.60
CA GLY A 255 11.63 13.33 2.01
C GLY A 255 10.33 13.29 2.82
N LYS A 256 9.82 12.11 3.16
CA LYS A 256 8.66 11.93 4.03
C LYS A 256 9.09 11.33 5.38
N TYR A 257 8.26 11.54 6.40
CA TYR A 257 8.50 11.10 7.78
C TYR A 257 7.25 10.49 8.38
N LYS A 258 7.43 9.57 9.32
CA LYS A 258 6.38 9.09 10.22
C LYS A 258 6.81 9.27 11.67
N VAL A 259 5.86 9.39 12.56
CA VAL A 259 6.09 9.34 14.01
C VAL A 259 5.38 8.11 14.55
N VAL A 260 6.15 7.22 15.14
CA VAL A 260 5.68 5.99 15.78
C VAL A 260 5.63 6.25 17.29
N SER A 261 4.49 5.97 17.91
CA SER A 261 4.35 6.01 19.37
C SER A 261 4.52 4.59 19.91
N ALA A 262 5.42 4.40 20.85
CA ALA A 262 5.63 3.14 21.57
C ALA A 262 5.51 3.37 23.07
N ASN A 263 5.06 2.33 23.81
CA ASN A 263 5.02 2.39 25.26
C ASN A 263 6.42 2.21 25.87
N ASP A 264 6.52 2.20 27.19
CA ASP A 264 7.76 2.02 27.94
C ASP A 264 8.44 0.66 27.73
N GLU A 265 7.70 -0.35 27.27
CA GLU A 265 8.22 -1.67 26.87
C GLU A 265 8.65 -1.70 25.39
N GLY A 266 8.56 -0.59 24.66
CA GLY A 266 8.92 -0.49 23.26
C GLY A 266 7.85 -0.99 22.28
N VAL A 267 6.65 -1.34 22.77
CA VAL A 267 5.58 -1.86 21.93
C VAL A 267 4.86 -0.73 21.22
N ILE A 268 4.81 -0.80 19.88
CA ILE A 268 4.14 0.21 19.04
C ILE A 268 2.65 0.23 19.34
N GLY A 269 2.15 1.41 19.70
CA GLY A 269 0.74 1.69 19.99
C GLY A 269 0.05 2.51 18.91
N GLY A 270 0.80 3.29 18.12
CA GLY A 270 0.27 4.16 17.08
C GLY A 270 1.33 4.61 16.09
N VAL A 271 0.89 4.94 14.88
CA VAL A 271 1.76 5.42 13.79
C VAL A 271 1.02 6.54 13.04
N THR A 272 1.70 7.65 12.74
CA THR A 272 1.12 8.67 11.86
C THR A 272 1.15 8.20 10.40
N ARG A 273 0.30 8.81 9.55
CA ARG A 273 0.52 8.72 8.10
C ARG A 273 1.88 9.32 7.73
N TRP A 274 2.32 9.11 6.50
CA TRP A 274 3.50 9.79 5.96
C TRP A 274 3.28 11.31 5.92
N LEU A 275 4.21 12.05 6.50
CA LEU A 275 4.20 13.51 6.62
C LEU A 275 5.35 14.09 5.82
N ASN A 276 5.13 15.17 5.10
CA ASN A 276 6.21 15.96 4.50
C ASN A 276 6.81 16.94 5.52
N SER A 277 7.91 17.60 5.16
CA SER A 277 8.61 18.56 6.03
C SER A 277 7.70 19.63 6.61
N ASN A 278 6.82 20.22 5.79
CA ASN A 278 5.89 21.26 6.28
C ASN A 278 4.87 20.70 7.28
N GLN A 279 4.43 19.46 7.09
CA GLN A 279 3.52 18.80 8.02
C GLN A 279 4.23 18.41 9.32
N MET A 280 5.51 18.05 9.26
CA MET A 280 6.33 17.83 10.45
C MET A 280 6.48 19.10 11.28
N MET A 281 6.83 20.23 10.63
CA MET A 281 6.91 21.54 11.28
C MET A 281 5.56 21.92 11.90
N ASN A 282 4.48 21.94 11.12
CA ASN A 282 3.15 22.34 11.58
C ASN A 282 2.59 21.43 12.71
N GLY A 283 3.08 20.20 12.80
CA GLY A 283 2.73 19.24 13.84
C GLY A 283 3.53 19.39 15.14
N GLY A 284 4.46 20.35 15.21
CA GLY A 284 5.32 20.56 16.39
C GLY A 284 6.44 19.50 16.53
N TYR A 285 6.69 18.72 15.47
CA TYR A 285 7.69 17.65 15.53
C TYR A 285 9.13 18.16 15.45
N GLU A 286 9.37 19.40 14.97
CA GLU A 286 10.70 20.02 15.01
C GLU A 286 11.18 20.21 16.46
N GLU A 287 10.28 20.70 17.31
CA GLU A 287 10.55 20.87 18.75
C GLU A 287 10.70 19.51 19.44
N LEU A 288 9.77 18.57 19.17
CA LEU A 288 9.80 17.24 19.78
C LEU A 288 11.09 16.49 19.50
N PHE A 289 11.55 16.51 18.26
CA PHE A 289 12.76 15.78 17.85
C PHE A 289 14.01 16.64 17.82
N ALA A 290 13.93 17.93 18.13
CA ALA A 290 15.02 18.91 17.99
C ALA A 290 15.71 18.78 16.62
N MET A 291 14.91 18.84 15.54
CA MET A 291 15.34 18.69 14.15
C MET A 291 14.65 19.72 13.25
N ASP A 292 15.44 20.37 12.41
CA ASP A 292 14.95 21.26 11.35
C ASP A 292 14.52 20.42 10.15
N PHE A 293 13.22 20.20 9.96
CA PHE A 293 12.68 19.43 8.83
C PHE A 293 12.51 20.26 7.57
N ASN A 294 12.40 21.57 7.68
CA ASN A 294 12.12 22.46 6.56
C ASN A 294 13.38 23.13 5.98
N GLY A 295 14.54 22.98 6.62
CA GLY A 295 15.82 23.49 6.17
C GLY A 295 16.00 25.01 6.34
N ASN A 296 15.23 25.65 7.24
CA ASN A 296 15.34 27.08 7.50
C ASN A 296 16.38 27.44 8.57
N ASN A 297 17.09 26.46 9.12
CA ASN A 297 18.07 26.55 10.22
C ASN A 297 17.47 27.04 11.56
N GLN A 298 16.18 26.83 11.76
CA GLN A 298 15.49 27.09 13.02
C GLN A 298 14.72 25.84 13.43
N ILE A 299 14.54 25.63 14.73
CA ILE A 299 13.71 24.56 15.28
C ILE A 299 12.46 25.22 15.84
N GLY A 300 11.30 24.80 15.36
CA GLY A 300 10.01 25.39 15.69
C GLY A 300 9.62 26.56 14.80
N PHE A 301 8.59 27.30 15.20
CA PHE A 301 8.04 28.44 14.46
C PHE A 301 8.84 29.71 14.60
#